data_30a88920b27339123adb5a3f36e101d9
#
_entry.id   30a88920b27339123adb5a3f36e101d9
#
_cell.length_a   1.000
_cell.length_b   1.000
_cell.length_c   1.000
_cell.angle_alpha   90.00
_cell.angle_beta   90.00
_cell.angle_gamma   90.00
#
_symmetry.space_group_name_H-M   'P 1'
#
loop_
_entity.id
_entity.type
_entity.pdbx_description
1 polymer ?
#
loop_
_entity_poly.entity_id
_entity_poly.type
_entity_poly.pdbx_seq_one_letter_code
_entity_poly.pdbx_strand_id
1 'polypeptide(L)'
;MTQQKHDGGARENGPSSWAPLRGRTFRVLWSAQLGSNVGTWMQTVGAQWMLVQQPDAPTLTAAVQAASLLPVLFLSLPAGVLADVLDRRALLMTLSGVMAALCAALAALTAAGLTTPAVLIVLTFLIGCGQALMSPGWQAIQPELVPREQIPAAAALGSLNVNVARAIGPAVAGLLVAATGPDVVFALNAVSFLGVLAALLGWHRARHGAGDRERMRPALASGTRYVRNAPGVRRVLLRSGLFVVPASALWGLLPVVAERRLGLGSGGYGLLLGALGAGAIVGAVTIGRVRERLGRNVLLAVSTVAFAAGTLAAAVLRQPVPVAVVLVVAGVGWLYALSTLNTTLQLALPGWVRARGLAVYLMVFMGGQGIGTLLWGLLADGIGTAETLLVSAGLLLASAASLTWLPLRERTGTLDRTIVAPWPEPALALPVDPDDGPVLVEVAYEVPEDRTERFRAAMAEAAVSRRRTGALRWNLYQDAADPRRWVEVFEVASWSEHLRQHGARLTGYDAQLLTTARDLAEGEPEVRHLVPPAGEPARP
;
A
#
# COMPACT_ATOMS: atom_id res chain seq x y z
N MET A 1 12.14 44.46 -42.71
CA MET A 1 11.10 43.46 -42.96
C MET A 1 11.74 42.12 -43.20
N THR A 2 11.79 41.31 -42.17
CA THR A 2 12.23 39.91 -42.30
C THR A 2 11.36 39.10 -41.33
N GLN A 3 10.37 38.42 -41.88
CA GLN A 3 9.44 37.53 -41.17
C GLN A 3 10.22 36.28 -40.72
N GLN A 4 10.36 36.08 -39.42
CA GLN A 4 10.71 34.80 -38.83
C GLN A 4 9.46 33.89 -38.87
N LYS A 5 9.52 32.86 -39.70
CA LYS A 5 8.58 31.73 -39.68
C LYS A 5 8.73 31.00 -38.34
N HIS A 6 7.66 30.98 -37.56
CA HIS A 6 7.49 30.02 -36.49
C HIS A 6 7.34 28.62 -37.11
N ASP A 7 8.39 27.84 -37.03
CA ASP A 7 8.31 26.39 -37.24
C ASP A 7 7.46 25.79 -36.10
N GLY A 8 6.35 25.17 -36.53
CA GLY A 8 5.45 24.43 -35.66
C GLY A 8 6.19 23.31 -34.98
N GLY A 9 6.32 23.42 -33.65
CA GLY A 9 6.94 22.39 -32.81
C GLY A 9 6.27 21.04 -33.04
N ALA A 10 7.00 20.11 -33.63
CA ALA A 10 6.66 18.71 -33.63
C ALA A 10 6.45 18.29 -32.17
N ARG A 11 5.24 17.89 -31.82
CA ARG A 11 4.98 17.19 -30.56
C ARG A 11 5.89 15.96 -30.58
N GLU A 12 6.97 15.97 -29.80
CA GLU A 12 7.74 14.77 -29.52
C GLU A 12 6.75 13.74 -28.96
N ASN A 13 6.41 12.76 -29.77
CA ASN A 13 5.63 11.61 -29.35
C ASN A 13 6.45 10.90 -28.27
N GLY A 14 6.12 11.12 -27.02
CA GLY A 14 6.73 10.41 -25.89
C GLY A 14 6.69 8.89 -26.14
N PRO A 15 7.59 8.12 -25.55
CA PRO A 15 7.69 6.69 -25.81
C PRO A 15 6.33 6.02 -25.61
N SER A 16 5.89 5.23 -26.59
CA SER A 16 4.63 4.49 -26.55
C SER A 16 4.50 3.72 -25.23
N SER A 17 3.32 3.71 -24.62
CA SER A 17 3.04 2.95 -23.38
C SER A 17 3.41 1.46 -23.45
N TRP A 18 3.56 0.93 -24.68
CA TRP A 18 3.96 -0.46 -24.96
C TRP A 18 5.45 -0.61 -25.29
N ALA A 19 6.23 0.49 -25.27
CA ALA A 19 7.64 0.47 -25.63
C ALA A 19 8.48 -0.54 -24.81
N PRO A 20 8.26 -0.73 -23.47
CA PRO A 20 9.02 -1.71 -22.69
C PRO A 20 8.91 -3.15 -23.21
N LEU A 21 7.78 -3.53 -23.79
CA LEU A 21 7.56 -4.90 -24.34
C LEU A 21 8.34 -5.17 -25.62
N ARG A 22 8.94 -4.16 -26.27
CA ARG A 22 9.85 -4.35 -27.40
C ARG A 22 11.18 -4.96 -26.93
N GLY A 23 11.59 -4.67 -25.68
CA GLY A 23 12.76 -5.28 -25.06
C GLY A 23 12.52 -6.76 -24.75
N ARG A 24 13.37 -7.67 -25.29
CA ARG A 24 13.22 -9.12 -25.10
C ARG A 24 13.19 -9.52 -23.63
N THR A 25 14.12 -8.98 -22.83
CA THR A 25 14.25 -9.30 -21.41
C THR A 25 13.01 -8.87 -20.62
N PHE A 26 12.57 -7.63 -20.80
CA PHE A 26 11.36 -7.13 -20.13
C PHE A 26 10.14 -7.95 -20.55
N ARG A 27 9.95 -8.23 -21.84
CA ARG A 27 8.83 -9.00 -22.34
C ARG A 27 8.78 -10.42 -21.76
N VAL A 28 9.92 -11.13 -21.72
CA VAL A 28 10.00 -12.50 -21.17
C VAL A 28 9.68 -12.50 -19.67
N LEU A 29 10.27 -11.61 -18.89
CA LEU A 29 10.01 -11.51 -17.46
C LEU A 29 8.57 -11.05 -17.17
N TRP A 30 8.04 -10.11 -17.94
CA TRP A 30 6.68 -9.61 -17.80
C TRP A 30 5.63 -10.69 -18.10
N SER A 31 5.83 -11.49 -19.17
CA SER A 31 4.90 -12.59 -19.51
C SER A 31 5.00 -13.75 -18.53
N ALA A 32 6.20 -14.10 -18.05
CA ALA A 32 6.37 -15.10 -17.00
C ALA A 32 5.66 -14.65 -15.69
N GLN A 33 5.80 -13.37 -15.31
CA GLN A 33 5.12 -12.80 -14.17
C GLN A 33 3.60 -12.79 -14.33
N LEU A 34 3.09 -12.52 -15.55
CA LEU A 34 1.66 -12.60 -15.82
C LEU A 34 1.13 -14.02 -15.60
N GLY A 35 1.83 -15.00 -16.13
CA GLY A 35 1.49 -16.42 -15.92
C GLY A 35 1.47 -16.79 -14.43
N SER A 36 2.49 -16.35 -13.68
CA SER A 36 2.59 -16.61 -12.24
C SER A 36 1.48 -15.89 -11.44
N ASN A 37 1.15 -14.66 -11.79
CA ASN A 37 0.05 -13.93 -11.15
C ASN A 37 -1.31 -14.60 -11.44
N VAL A 38 -1.55 -15.03 -12.68
CA VAL A 38 -2.76 -15.81 -13.03
C VAL A 38 -2.79 -17.12 -12.25
N GLY A 39 -1.68 -17.89 -12.22
CA GLY A 39 -1.57 -19.11 -11.45
C GLY A 39 -1.85 -18.94 -9.95
N THR A 40 -1.37 -17.85 -9.36
CA THR A 40 -1.63 -17.52 -7.95
C THR A 40 -3.12 -17.27 -7.68
N TRP A 41 -3.80 -16.51 -8.55
CA TRP A 41 -5.26 -16.34 -8.45
C TRP A 41 -6.02 -17.66 -8.65
N MET A 42 -5.57 -18.49 -9.61
CA MET A 42 -6.13 -19.81 -9.83
C MET A 42 -5.99 -20.68 -8.59
N GLN A 43 -4.83 -20.70 -7.96
CA GLN A 43 -4.58 -21.45 -6.73
C GLN A 43 -5.50 -21.03 -5.59
N THR A 44 -5.72 -19.73 -5.38
CA THR A 44 -6.62 -19.23 -4.34
C THR A 44 -8.05 -19.75 -4.55
N VAL A 45 -8.54 -19.72 -5.79
CA VAL A 45 -9.87 -20.26 -6.15
C VAL A 45 -9.95 -21.76 -5.90
N GLY A 46 -8.95 -22.54 -6.37
CA GLY A 46 -8.89 -23.98 -6.16
C GLY A 46 -8.87 -24.35 -4.69
N ALA A 47 -8.04 -23.65 -3.90
CA ALA A 47 -7.92 -23.88 -2.46
C ALA A 47 -9.22 -23.55 -1.70
N GLN A 48 -9.87 -22.45 -2.02
CA GLN A 48 -11.17 -22.11 -1.41
C GLN A 48 -12.26 -23.10 -1.79
N TRP A 49 -12.28 -23.52 -3.08
CA TRP A 49 -13.30 -24.45 -3.57
C TRP A 49 -13.20 -25.83 -2.93
N MET A 50 -11.99 -26.33 -2.64
CA MET A 50 -11.81 -27.60 -1.93
C MET A 50 -12.47 -27.65 -0.56
N LEU A 51 -12.64 -26.50 0.09
CA LEU A 51 -13.16 -26.41 1.46
C LEU A 51 -14.65 -26.02 1.53
N VAL A 52 -15.28 -25.69 0.40
CA VAL A 52 -16.64 -25.15 0.37
C VAL A 52 -17.70 -26.16 0.83
N GLN A 53 -17.44 -27.47 0.69
CA GLN A 53 -18.36 -28.54 1.10
C GLN A 53 -18.14 -29.02 2.55
N GLN A 54 -17.10 -28.49 3.23
CA GLN A 54 -16.86 -28.84 4.64
C GLN A 54 -17.94 -28.23 5.55
N PRO A 55 -18.23 -28.84 6.71
CA PRO A 55 -19.20 -28.27 7.67
C PRO A 55 -18.88 -26.81 8.00
N ASP A 56 -17.62 -26.49 8.33
CA ASP A 56 -17.14 -25.17 8.71
C ASP A 56 -16.60 -24.38 7.48
N ALA A 57 -17.25 -24.52 6.32
CA ALA A 57 -16.81 -23.90 5.07
C ALA A 57 -16.62 -22.37 5.17
N PRO A 58 -17.48 -21.59 5.84
CA PRO A 58 -17.27 -20.17 6.01
C PRO A 58 -15.93 -19.82 6.66
N THR A 59 -15.59 -20.44 7.78
CA THR A 59 -14.30 -20.23 8.46
C THR A 59 -13.13 -20.76 7.62
N LEU A 60 -13.25 -21.93 7.02
CA LEU A 60 -12.18 -22.57 6.28
C LEU A 60 -11.84 -21.82 4.99
N THR A 61 -12.83 -21.39 4.21
CA THR A 61 -12.61 -20.58 2.99
C THR A 61 -12.04 -19.20 3.33
N ALA A 62 -12.52 -18.60 4.41
CA ALA A 62 -11.97 -17.37 4.96
C ALA A 62 -10.52 -17.54 5.44
N ALA A 63 -10.18 -18.67 6.07
CA ALA A 63 -8.83 -18.98 6.53
C ALA A 63 -7.85 -19.13 5.35
N VAL A 64 -8.24 -19.72 4.22
CA VAL A 64 -7.42 -19.76 3.00
C VAL A 64 -7.12 -18.35 2.50
N GLN A 65 -8.13 -17.49 2.45
CA GLN A 65 -7.93 -16.09 2.03
C GLN A 65 -7.02 -15.34 3.01
N ALA A 66 -7.22 -15.51 4.30
CA ALA A 66 -6.39 -14.93 5.35
C ALA A 66 -4.94 -15.44 5.28
N ALA A 67 -4.75 -16.74 5.08
CA ALA A 67 -3.44 -17.38 4.93
C ALA A 67 -2.65 -16.81 3.74
N SER A 68 -3.31 -16.43 2.66
CA SER A 68 -2.67 -15.79 1.51
C SER A 68 -2.24 -14.34 1.77
N LEU A 69 -2.93 -13.60 2.66
CA LEU A 69 -2.76 -12.17 2.87
C LEU A 69 -1.97 -11.81 4.12
N LEU A 70 -2.17 -12.54 5.23
CA LEU A 70 -1.53 -12.25 6.52
C LEU A 70 -0.01 -12.25 6.50
N PRO A 71 0.69 -13.08 5.70
CA PRO A 71 2.15 -13.01 5.61
C PRO A 71 2.66 -11.62 5.23
N VAL A 72 1.94 -10.86 4.41
CA VAL A 72 2.33 -9.49 4.03
C VAL A 72 2.41 -8.58 5.25
N LEU A 73 1.51 -8.76 6.24
CA LEU A 73 1.51 -7.98 7.48
C LEU A 73 2.84 -8.11 8.26
N PHE A 74 3.37 -9.32 8.33
CA PHE A 74 4.57 -9.62 9.13
C PHE A 74 5.87 -9.53 8.31
N LEU A 75 5.80 -9.87 7.01
CA LEU A 75 6.99 -10.03 6.17
C LEU A 75 7.28 -8.84 5.26
N SER A 76 6.37 -7.87 5.09
CA SER A 76 6.60 -6.72 4.19
C SER A 76 7.85 -5.91 4.55
N LEU A 77 8.14 -5.72 5.83
CA LEU A 77 9.33 -5.00 6.30
C LEU A 77 10.61 -5.83 6.13
N PRO A 78 10.70 -7.09 6.63
CA PRO A 78 11.84 -7.96 6.36
C PRO A 78 12.10 -8.18 4.87
N ALA A 79 11.05 -8.28 4.05
CA ALA A 79 11.15 -8.46 2.61
C ALA A 79 11.88 -7.30 1.91
N GLY A 80 11.57 -6.07 2.32
CA GLY A 80 12.27 -4.88 1.81
C GLY A 80 13.76 -4.93 2.12
N VAL A 81 14.13 -5.34 3.35
CA VAL A 81 15.54 -5.51 3.75
C VAL A 81 16.24 -6.54 2.90
N LEU A 82 15.64 -7.73 2.78
CA LEU A 82 16.23 -8.81 2.01
C LEU A 82 16.46 -8.40 0.54
N ALA A 83 15.52 -7.66 -0.06
CA ALA A 83 15.63 -7.14 -1.41
C ALA A 83 16.74 -6.06 -1.58
N ASP A 84 17.11 -5.38 -0.48
CA ASP A 84 18.17 -4.37 -0.48
C ASP A 84 19.55 -4.94 -0.16
N VAL A 85 19.62 -5.98 0.69
CA VAL A 85 20.87 -6.59 1.15
C VAL A 85 21.34 -7.71 0.22
N LEU A 86 20.42 -8.55 -0.24
CA LEU A 86 20.73 -9.71 -1.08
C LEU A 86 20.75 -9.35 -2.57
N ASP A 87 21.42 -10.20 -3.35
CA ASP A 87 21.29 -10.11 -4.80
C ASP A 87 19.84 -10.40 -5.21
N ARG A 88 19.17 -9.40 -5.81
CA ARG A 88 17.75 -9.46 -6.17
C ARG A 88 17.42 -10.61 -7.11
N ARG A 89 18.32 -10.90 -8.06
CA ARG A 89 18.13 -12.02 -8.97
C ARG A 89 18.21 -13.36 -8.23
N ALA A 90 19.24 -13.56 -7.41
CA ALA A 90 19.39 -14.77 -6.60
C ALA A 90 18.20 -14.98 -5.65
N LEU A 91 17.76 -13.90 -4.96
CA LEU A 91 16.60 -13.92 -4.07
C LEU A 91 15.34 -14.38 -4.82
N LEU A 92 15.02 -13.75 -5.97
CA LEU A 92 13.85 -14.08 -6.76
C LEU A 92 13.91 -15.51 -7.33
N MET A 93 15.09 -15.96 -7.75
CA MET A 93 15.29 -17.33 -8.23
C MET A 93 15.04 -18.37 -7.13
N THR A 94 15.63 -18.16 -5.94
CA THR A 94 15.47 -19.06 -4.79
C THR A 94 13.99 -19.12 -4.37
N LEU A 95 13.35 -17.95 -4.22
CA LEU A 95 11.94 -17.91 -3.85
C LEU A 95 11.04 -18.53 -4.92
N SER A 96 11.31 -18.30 -6.22
CA SER A 96 10.53 -18.95 -7.30
C SER A 96 10.66 -20.46 -7.26
N GLY A 97 11.85 -20.99 -6.97
CA GLY A 97 12.08 -22.44 -6.81
C GLY A 97 11.31 -23.01 -5.60
N VAL A 98 11.38 -22.32 -4.45
CA VAL A 98 10.62 -22.70 -3.25
C VAL A 98 9.11 -22.67 -3.52
N MET A 99 8.61 -21.63 -4.19
CA MET A 99 7.19 -21.51 -4.54
C MET A 99 6.75 -22.63 -5.49
N ALA A 100 7.56 -22.94 -6.51
CA ALA A 100 7.28 -24.06 -7.40
C ALA A 100 7.19 -25.38 -6.63
N ALA A 101 8.13 -25.64 -5.70
CA ALA A 101 8.13 -26.84 -4.87
C ALA A 101 6.91 -26.92 -3.95
N LEU A 102 6.51 -25.82 -3.29
CA LEU A 102 5.33 -25.79 -2.42
C LEU A 102 4.03 -26.02 -3.23
N CYS A 103 3.91 -25.40 -4.40
CA CYS A 103 2.74 -25.61 -5.28
C CYS A 103 2.71 -27.04 -5.84
N ALA A 104 3.87 -27.61 -6.22
CA ALA A 104 3.96 -29.00 -6.67
C ALA A 104 3.63 -29.99 -5.54
N ALA A 105 4.10 -29.73 -4.31
CA ALA A 105 3.74 -30.53 -3.14
C ALA A 105 2.23 -30.50 -2.88
N LEU A 106 1.62 -29.30 -2.95
CA LEU A 106 0.17 -29.16 -2.80
C LEU A 106 -0.59 -29.92 -3.90
N ALA A 107 -0.16 -29.81 -5.16
CA ALA A 107 -0.74 -30.53 -6.28
C ALA A 107 -0.65 -32.07 -6.06
N ALA A 108 0.51 -32.58 -5.69
CA ALA A 108 0.73 -34.02 -5.48
C ALA A 108 -0.10 -34.56 -4.29
N LEU A 109 -0.12 -33.83 -3.17
CA LEU A 109 -0.95 -34.21 -2.01
C LEU A 109 -2.45 -34.20 -2.36
N THR A 110 -2.88 -33.24 -3.18
CA THR A 110 -4.28 -33.14 -3.62
C THR A 110 -4.65 -34.27 -4.56
N ALA A 111 -3.81 -34.60 -5.55
CA ALA A 111 -3.99 -35.71 -6.46
C ALA A 111 -4.00 -37.06 -5.71
N ALA A 112 -3.22 -37.19 -4.64
CA ALA A 112 -3.19 -38.37 -3.79
C ALA A 112 -4.36 -38.47 -2.79
N GLY A 113 -5.24 -37.43 -2.68
CA GLY A 113 -6.33 -37.39 -1.72
C GLY A 113 -5.89 -37.19 -0.27
N LEU A 114 -4.65 -36.72 -0.04
CA LEU A 114 -4.05 -36.53 1.28
C LEU A 114 -4.16 -35.10 1.82
N THR A 115 -4.77 -34.20 1.07
CA THR A 115 -4.88 -32.77 1.46
C THR A 115 -6.00 -32.59 2.48
N THR A 116 -5.63 -32.46 3.74
CA THR A 116 -6.55 -32.04 4.82
C THR A 116 -6.71 -30.50 4.82
N PRO A 117 -7.79 -29.95 5.40
CA PRO A 117 -7.94 -28.50 5.54
C PRO A 117 -6.72 -27.82 6.19
N ALA A 118 -6.12 -28.43 7.20
CA ALA A 118 -4.93 -27.88 7.88
C ALA A 118 -3.71 -27.85 6.93
N VAL A 119 -3.45 -28.91 6.19
CA VAL A 119 -2.36 -28.97 5.20
C VAL A 119 -2.54 -27.90 4.12
N LEU A 120 -3.76 -27.75 3.62
CA LEU A 120 -4.08 -26.75 2.60
C LEU A 120 -3.82 -25.32 3.10
N ILE A 121 -4.29 -24.97 4.32
CA ILE A 121 -4.11 -23.65 4.93
C ILE A 121 -2.62 -23.39 5.21
N VAL A 122 -1.88 -24.34 5.76
CA VAL A 122 -0.45 -24.20 6.05
C VAL A 122 0.36 -23.99 4.75
N LEU A 123 0.13 -24.80 3.72
CA LEU A 123 0.84 -24.63 2.45
C LEU A 123 0.46 -23.29 1.78
N THR A 124 -0.80 -22.90 1.83
CA THR A 124 -1.25 -21.58 1.34
C THR A 124 -0.58 -20.45 2.09
N PHE A 125 -0.41 -20.56 3.41
CA PHE A 125 0.31 -19.57 4.22
C PHE A 125 1.79 -19.49 3.84
N LEU A 126 2.48 -20.63 3.65
CA LEU A 126 3.87 -20.65 3.21
C LEU A 126 4.04 -20.06 1.81
N ILE A 127 3.10 -20.32 0.90
CA ILE A 127 3.06 -19.71 -0.43
C ILE A 127 2.83 -18.19 -0.29
N GLY A 128 1.95 -17.75 0.59
CA GLY A 128 1.75 -16.34 0.94
C GLY A 128 3.02 -15.68 1.47
N CYS A 129 3.81 -16.39 2.30
CA CYS A 129 5.12 -15.91 2.75
C CYS A 129 6.09 -15.69 1.58
N GLY A 130 6.17 -16.65 0.65
CA GLY A 130 6.97 -16.51 -0.56
C GLY A 130 6.57 -15.30 -1.39
N GLN A 131 5.28 -15.09 -1.61
CA GLN A 131 4.74 -13.93 -2.33
C GLN A 131 5.10 -12.61 -1.66
N ALA A 132 4.96 -12.52 -0.34
CA ALA A 132 5.31 -11.33 0.43
C ALA A 132 6.80 -10.99 0.30
N LEU A 133 7.68 -11.99 0.33
CA LEU A 133 9.13 -11.84 0.19
C LEU A 133 9.55 -11.48 -1.25
N MET A 134 8.86 -11.99 -2.26
CA MET A 134 9.16 -11.72 -3.67
C MET A 134 8.77 -10.30 -4.12
N SER A 135 7.70 -9.73 -3.54
CA SER A 135 7.08 -8.49 -4.02
C SER A 135 8.04 -7.28 -4.10
N PRO A 136 8.86 -6.95 -3.07
CA PRO A 136 9.82 -5.85 -3.17
C PRO A 136 10.92 -6.10 -4.21
N GLY A 137 11.38 -7.34 -4.33
CA GLY A 137 12.37 -7.74 -5.33
C GLY A 137 11.87 -7.47 -6.75
N TRP A 138 10.63 -7.85 -7.07
CA TRP A 138 10.01 -7.56 -8.36
C TRP A 138 9.88 -6.08 -8.65
N GLN A 139 9.44 -5.28 -7.69
CA GLN A 139 9.35 -3.83 -7.85
C GLN A 139 10.72 -3.19 -8.08
N ALA A 140 11.74 -3.72 -7.44
CA ALA A 140 13.10 -3.19 -7.52
C ALA A 140 13.82 -3.53 -8.85
N ILE A 141 13.47 -4.63 -9.52
CA ILE A 141 14.10 -4.98 -10.81
C ILE A 141 13.44 -4.29 -12.01
N GLN A 142 12.18 -3.87 -11.93
CA GLN A 142 11.48 -3.25 -13.06
C GLN A 142 12.23 -2.06 -13.68
N PRO A 143 12.75 -1.09 -12.90
CA PRO A 143 13.55 0.00 -13.45
C PRO A 143 14.89 -0.43 -14.06
N GLU A 144 15.43 -1.61 -13.65
CA GLU A 144 16.68 -2.13 -14.18
C GLU A 144 16.53 -2.77 -15.57
N LEU A 145 15.28 -3.06 -15.98
CA LEU A 145 14.95 -3.78 -17.22
C LEU A 145 14.69 -2.85 -18.41
N VAL A 146 14.56 -1.55 -18.17
CA VAL A 146 14.15 -0.57 -19.19
C VAL A 146 14.99 0.72 -19.06
N PRO A 147 15.15 1.49 -20.17
CA PRO A 147 15.69 2.84 -20.11
C PRO A 147 14.87 3.76 -19.18
N ARG A 148 15.52 4.80 -18.61
CA ARG A 148 14.86 5.71 -17.64
C ARG A 148 13.57 6.33 -18.15
N GLU A 149 13.54 6.68 -19.43
CA GLU A 149 12.38 7.30 -20.10
C GLU A 149 11.18 6.36 -20.18
N GLN A 150 11.41 5.04 -20.09
CA GLN A 150 10.37 4.01 -20.16
C GLN A 150 9.90 3.51 -18.77
N ILE A 151 10.51 3.95 -17.67
CA ILE A 151 10.13 3.53 -16.31
C ILE A 151 8.64 3.76 -16.02
N PRO A 152 8.02 4.90 -16.36
CA PRO A 152 6.59 5.10 -16.14
C PRO A 152 5.73 4.09 -16.92
N ALA A 153 6.10 3.77 -18.16
CA ALA A 153 5.39 2.79 -18.98
C ALA A 153 5.56 1.35 -18.43
N ALA A 154 6.76 1.00 -17.94
CA ALA A 154 7.02 -0.29 -17.30
C ALA A 154 6.18 -0.47 -16.01
N ALA A 155 6.07 0.57 -15.18
CA ALA A 155 5.24 0.57 -13.98
C ALA A 155 3.74 0.42 -14.32
N ALA A 156 3.27 1.08 -15.37
CA ALA A 156 1.89 0.93 -15.87
C ALA A 156 1.62 -0.50 -16.35
N LEU A 157 2.56 -1.11 -17.08
CA LEU A 157 2.48 -2.49 -17.53
C LEU A 157 2.53 -3.48 -16.34
N GLY A 158 3.30 -3.19 -15.28
CA GLY A 158 3.29 -3.96 -14.04
C GLY A 158 1.92 -3.94 -13.35
N SER A 159 1.29 -2.77 -13.29
CA SER A 159 -0.07 -2.63 -12.74
C SER A 159 -1.11 -3.36 -13.61
N LEU A 160 -0.98 -3.27 -14.94
CA LEU A 160 -1.84 -3.99 -15.89
C LEU A 160 -1.74 -5.50 -15.68
N ASN A 161 -0.51 -6.03 -15.52
CA ASN A 161 -0.23 -7.44 -15.26
C ASN A 161 -1.06 -7.98 -14.09
N VAL A 162 -0.98 -7.31 -12.93
CA VAL A 162 -1.71 -7.70 -11.71
C VAL A 162 -3.23 -7.64 -11.92
N ASN A 163 -3.75 -6.62 -12.59
CA ASN A 163 -5.19 -6.46 -12.78
C ASN A 163 -5.76 -7.45 -13.81
N VAL A 164 -5.03 -7.74 -14.88
CA VAL A 164 -5.40 -8.77 -15.86
C VAL A 164 -5.44 -10.15 -15.18
N ALA A 165 -4.42 -10.48 -14.39
CA ALA A 165 -4.38 -11.74 -13.66
C ALA A 165 -5.56 -11.88 -12.67
N ARG A 166 -5.90 -10.80 -11.96
CA ARG A 166 -7.05 -10.76 -11.04
C ARG A 166 -8.38 -10.97 -11.74
N ALA A 167 -8.54 -10.47 -12.95
CA ALA A 167 -9.79 -10.59 -13.70
C ALA A 167 -9.95 -11.94 -14.37
N ILE A 168 -8.87 -12.47 -14.97
CA ILE A 168 -8.91 -13.71 -15.77
C ILE A 168 -8.65 -14.95 -14.91
N GLY A 169 -7.74 -14.86 -13.95
CA GLY A 169 -7.30 -15.99 -13.12
C GLY A 169 -8.45 -16.76 -12.48
N PRO A 170 -9.35 -16.10 -11.75
CA PRO A 170 -10.48 -16.79 -11.10
C PRO A 170 -11.44 -17.48 -12.08
N ALA A 171 -11.75 -16.86 -13.23
CA ALA A 171 -12.63 -17.44 -14.23
C ALA A 171 -12.02 -18.69 -14.85
N VAL A 172 -10.74 -18.61 -15.23
CA VAL A 172 -9.99 -19.78 -15.75
C VAL A 172 -9.89 -20.87 -14.69
N ALA A 173 -9.61 -20.50 -13.44
CA ALA A 173 -9.53 -21.45 -12.33
C ALA A 173 -10.85 -22.21 -12.12
N GLY A 174 -11.96 -21.49 -12.06
CA GLY A 174 -13.27 -22.10 -11.84
C GLY A 174 -13.62 -23.14 -12.93
N LEU A 175 -13.34 -22.80 -14.20
CA LEU A 175 -13.53 -23.70 -15.32
C LEU A 175 -12.61 -24.93 -15.27
N LEU A 176 -11.32 -24.72 -14.95
CA LEU A 176 -10.36 -25.81 -14.83
C LEU A 176 -10.67 -26.73 -13.66
N VAL A 177 -11.00 -26.18 -12.49
CA VAL A 177 -11.42 -26.96 -11.33
C VAL A 177 -12.65 -27.80 -11.64
N ALA A 178 -13.62 -27.25 -12.39
CA ALA A 178 -14.81 -27.98 -12.81
C ALA A 178 -14.51 -29.12 -13.79
N ALA A 179 -13.52 -28.93 -14.67
CA ALA A 179 -13.20 -29.90 -15.72
C ALA A 179 -12.19 -30.97 -15.27
N THR A 180 -11.23 -30.61 -14.42
CA THR A 180 -10.05 -31.46 -14.15
C THR A 180 -9.73 -31.66 -12.67
N GLY A 181 -10.30 -30.83 -11.80
CA GLY A 181 -10.00 -30.83 -10.38
C GLY A 181 -9.01 -29.74 -9.93
N PRO A 182 -8.90 -29.49 -8.61
CA PRO A 182 -8.04 -28.45 -8.06
C PRO A 182 -6.54 -28.78 -8.13
N ASP A 183 -6.16 -30.05 -8.14
CA ASP A 183 -4.79 -30.56 -8.26
C ASP A 183 -4.08 -30.06 -9.53
N VAL A 184 -4.79 -30.07 -10.67
CA VAL A 184 -4.29 -29.55 -11.94
C VAL A 184 -4.03 -28.04 -11.85
N VAL A 185 -4.89 -27.30 -11.18
CA VAL A 185 -4.71 -25.85 -10.98
C VAL A 185 -3.46 -25.57 -10.15
N PHE A 186 -3.20 -26.34 -9.11
CA PHE A 186 -1.99 -26.23 -8.29
C PHE A 186 -0.73 -26.60 -9.08
N ALA A 187 -0.81 -27.65 -9.90
CA ALA A 187 0.27 -28.05 -10.79
C ALA A 187 0.61 -26.96 -11.83
N LEU A 188 -0.41 -26.34 -12.45
CA LEU A 188 -0.21 -25.22 -13.37
C LEU A 188 0.44 -24.01 -12.68
N ASN A 189 0.09 -23.74 -11.42
CA ASN A 189 0.77 -22.68 -10.66
C ASN A 189 2.23 -23.05 -10.38
N ALA A 190 2.56 -24.30 -10.05
CA ALA A 190 3.94 -24.76 -9.92
C ALA A 190 4.74 -24.53 -11.22
N VAL A 191 4.17 -24.91 -12.37
CA VAL A 191 4.77 -24.69 -13.69
C VAL A 191 4.95 -23.18 -13.96
N SER A 192 4.02 -22.33 -13.55
CA SER A 192 4.14 -20.89 -13.73
C SER A 192 5.34 -20.31 -12.98
N PHE A 193 5.63 -20.78 -11.75
CA PHE A 193 6.82 -20.39 -10.99
C PHE A 193 8.11 -20.94 -11.62
N LEU A 194 8.09 -22.15 -12.18
CA LEU A 194 9.22 -22.64 -12.97
C LEU A 194 9.48 -21.79 -14.22
N GLY A 195 8.42 -21.29 -14.86
CA GLY A 195 8.53 -20.32 -15.95
C GLY A 195 9.20 -19.01 -15.52
N VAL A 196 8.86 -18.49 -14.34
CA VAL A 196 9.54 -17.32 -13.75
C VAL A 196 11.00 -17.62 -13.46
N LEU A 197 11.30 -18.78 -12.87
CA LEU A 197 12.67 -19.22 -12.59
C LEU A 197 13.49 -19.32 -13.89
N ALA A 198 12.96 -19.92 -14.93
CA ALA A 198 13.61 -20.04 -16.25
C ALA A 198 13.87 -18.65 -16.87
N ALA A 199 12.91 -17.73 -16.77
CA ALA A 199 13.07 -16.36 -17.26
C ALA A 199 14.18 -15.61 -16.50
N LEU A 200 14.29 -15.78 -15.18
CA LEU A 200 15.35 -15.20 -14.35
C LEU A 200 16.72 -15.83 -14.62
N LEU A 201 16.79 -17.13 -14.91
CA LEU A 201 18.01 -17.81 -15.31
C LEU A 201 18.58 -17.26 -16.62
N GLY A 202 17.70 -16.94 -17.57
CA GLY A 202 18.08 -16.31 -18.85
C GLY A 202 18.45 -14.82 -18.75
N TRP A 203 18.23 -14.17 -17.60
CA TRP A 203 18.55 -12.76 -17.41
C TRP A 203 19.90 -12.56 -16.71
N HIS A 204 20.80 -11.86 -17.37
CA HIS A 204 22.10 -11.47 -16.80
C HIS A 204 22.02 -10.06 -16.26
N ARG A 205 22.16 -9.91 -14.95
CA ARG A 205 22.14 -8.61 -14.26
C ARG A 205 23.53 -7.97 -14.28
N ALA A 206 23.64 -6.74 -14.80
CA ALA A 206 24.83 -5.92 -14.57
C ALA A 206 24.89 -5.52 -13.08
N ARG A 207 26.02 -5.82 -12.41
CA ARG A 207 26.23 -5.42 -11.01
C ARG A 207 26.33 -3.90 -10.93
N HIS A 208 25.33 -3.25 -10.39
CA HIS A 208 25.43 -1.85 -9.99
C HIS A 208 25.98 -1.82 -8.55
N GLY A 209 26.96 -0.95 -8.29
CA GLY A 209 27.56 -0.79 -6.96
C GLY A 209 26.51 -0.42 -5.92
N ALA A 210 26.70 -0.89 -4.71
CA ALA A 210 25.87 -0.55 -3.57
C ALA A 210 26.05 0.94 -3.24
N GLY A 211 25.02 1.75 -3.49
CA GLY A 211 24.97 3.12 -2.97
C GLY A 211 24.87 3.12 -1.43
N ASP A 212 25.21 4.26 -0.82
CA ASP A 212 25.12 4.46 0.64
C ASP A 212 23.74 4.04 1.18
N ARG A 213 23.76 3.04 2.03
CA ARG A 213 22.54 2.43 2.60
C ARG A 213 22.21 3.07 3.94
N GLU A 214 21.06 3.71 4.03
CA GLU A 214 20.54 4.21 5.31
C GLU A 214 20.31 3.03 6.28
N ARG A 215 20.78 3.15 7.52
CA ARG A 215 20.55 2.14 8.57
C ARG A 215 19.04 1.97 8.79
N MET A 216 18.56 0.74 8.75
CA MET A 216 17.12 0.40 8.72
C MET A 216 16.31 0.83 9.94
N ARG A 217 16.84 0.67 11.15
CA ARG A 217 16.09 1.02 12.37
C ARG A 217 15.71 2.50 12.44
N PRO A 218 16.63 3.47 12.19
CA PRO A 218 16.28 4.89 12.10
C PRO A 218 15.27 5.19 11.00
N ALA A 219 15.43 4.52 9.85
CA ALA A 219 14.55 4.69 8.70
C ALA A 219 13.09 4.29 9.01
N LEU A 220 12.88 3.14 9.65
CA LEU A 220 11.54 2.68 10.06
C LEU A 220 10.92 3.58 11.14
N ALA A 221 11.71 3.97 12.14
CA ALA A 221 11.26 4.86 13.21
C ALA A 221 10.80 6.22 12.64
N SER A 222 11.53 6.79 11.68
CA SER A 222 11.16 8.07 11.04
C SER A 222 9.88 7.94 10.21
N GLY A 223 9.69 6.83 9.48
CA GLY A 223 8.47 6.55 8.72
C GLY A 223 7.23 6.40 9.60
N THR A 224 7.33 5.61 10.65
CA THR A 224 6.24 5.40 11.63
C THR A 224 5.89 6.70 12.34
N ARG A 225 6.90 7.51 12.73
CA ARG A 225 6.73 8.83 13.33
C ARG A 225 5.99 9.78 12.38
N TYR A 226 6.37 9.79 11.11
CA TYR A 226 5.69 10.61 10.11
C TYR A 226 4.20 10.24 10.02
N VAL A 227 3.90 8.95 9.83
CA VAL A 227 2.51 8.47 9.73
C VAL A 227 1.70 8.84 10.97
N ARG A 228 2.28 8.65 12.17
CA ARG A 228 1.62 8.95 13.44
C ARG A 228 1.32 10.44 13.60
N ASN A 229 2.19 11.33 13.10
CA ASN A 229 2.06 12.78 13.24
C ASN A 229 1.53 13.49 11.97
N ALA A 230 1.08 12.73 10.95
CA ALA A 230 0.46 13.29 9.75
C ALA A 230 -1.06 13.03 9.75
N PRO A 231 -1.90 14.00 10.19
CA PRO A 231 -3.34 13.79 10.36
C PRO A 231 -4.04 13.37 9.05
N GLY A 232 -3.59 13.90 7.89
CA GLY A 232 -4.13 13.52 6.59
C GLY A 232 -3.85 12.05 6.25
N VAL A 233 -2.63 11.58 6.51
CA VAL A 233 -2.23 10.17 6.29
C VAL A 233 -3.03 9.24 7.21
N ARG A 234 -3.12 9.57 8.51
CA ARG A 234 -3.91 8.79 9.47
C ARG A 234 -5.37 8.67 9.04
N ARG A 235 -5.95 9.76 8.49
CA ARG A 235 -7.32 9.77 7.99
C ARG A 235 -7.50 8.81 6.81
N VAL A 236 -6.54 8.76 5.86
CA VAL A 236 -6.56 7.83 4.75
C VAL A 236 -6.44 6.38 5.24
N LEU A 237 -5.54 6.09 6.18
CA LEU A 237 -5.38 4.75 6.76
C LEU A 237 -6.65 4.29 7.48
N LEU A 238 -7.26 5.15 8.29
CA LEU A 238 -8.55 4.86 8.95
C LEU A 238 -9.64 4.55 7.91
N ARG A 239 -9.75 5.36 6.84
CA ARG A 239 -10.72 5.13 5.77
C ARG A 239 -10.46 3.83 5.03
N SER A 240 -9.19 3.46 4.84
CA SER A 240 -8.82 2.17 4.25
C SER A 240 -9.29 1.01 5.12
N GLY A 241 -9.09 1.08 6.44
CA GLY A 241 -9.58 0.06 7.37
C GLY A 241 -11.11 -0.02 7.40
N LEU A 242 -11.81 1.13 7.48
CA LEU A 242 -13.27 1.22 7.49
C LEU A 242 -13.92 0.72 6.18
N PHE A 243 -13.17 0.67 5.09
CA PHE A 243 -13.62 0.08 3.84
C PHE A 243 -13.23 -1.41 3.76
N VAL A 244 -11.93 -1.74 3.95
CA VAL A 244 -11.43 -3.08 3.63
C VAL A 244 -11.90 -4.16 4.60
N VAL A 245 -12.02 -3.82 5.91
CA VAL A 245 -12.43 -4.81 6.92
C VAL A 245 -13.85 -5.32 6.65
N PRO A 246 -14.90 -4.48 6.50
CA PRO A 246 -16.19 -5.00 6.11
C PRO A 246 -16.20 -5.58 4.68
N ALA A 247 -15.53 -4.96 3.72
CA ALA A 247 -15.49 -5.48 2.35
C ALA A 247 -14.87 -6.88 2.22
N SER A 248 -14.01 -7.28 3.15
CA SER A 248 -13.36 -8.60 3.15
C SER A 248 -14.34 -9.76 3.35
N ALA A 249 -15.53 -9.54 3.89
CA ALA A 249 -16.57 -10.55 4.01
C ALA A 249 -16.95 -11.16 2.65
N LEU A 250 -17.15 -10.33 1.64
CA LEU A 250 -17.48 -10.80 0.29
C LEU A 250 -16.37 -11.67 -0.29
N TRP A 251 -15.10 -11.28 -0.12
CA TRP A 251 -13.95 -12.05 -0.63
C TRP A 251 -13.80 -13.43 0.03
N GLY A 252 -14.08 -13.54 1.33
CA GLY A 252 -13.96 -14.81 2.06
C GLY A 252 -15.17 -15.73 1.89
N LEU A 253 -16.36 -15.17 1.78
CA LEU A 253 -17.62 -15.92 1.82
C LEU A 253 -18.24 -16.17 0.44
N LEU A 254 -17.73 -15.53 -0.63
CA LEU A 254 -18.28 -15.69 -1.98
C LEU A 254 -18.30 -17.15 -2.48
N PRO A 255 -17.29 -18.02 -2.20
CA PRO A 255 -17.38 -19.43 -2.59
C PRO A 255 -18.53 -20.15 -1.89
N VAL A 256 -18.78 -19.85 -0.60
CA VAL A 256 -19.91 -20.42 0.17
C VAL A 256 -21.24 -19.92 -0.36
N VAL A 257 -21.33 -18.64 -0.75
CA VAL A 257 -22.53 -18.09 -1.42
C VAL A 257 -22.77 -18.79 -2.74
N ALA A 258 -21.73 -18.98 -3.56
CA ALA A 258 -21.85 -19.66 -4.85
C ALA A 258 -22.41 -21.08 -4.70
N GLU A 259 -21.86 -21.88 -3.79
CA GLU A 259 -22.27 -23.27 -3.54
C GLU A 259 -23.63 -23.35 -2.84
N ARG A 260 -23.73 -22.82 -1.60
CA ARG A 260 -24.87 -23.09 -0.71
C ARG A 260 -26.11 -22.26 -1.01
N ARG A 261 -25.94 -21.05 -1.60
CA ARG A 261 -27.08 -20.16 -1.86
C ARG A 261 -27.51 -20.12 -3.32
N LEU A 262 -26.55 -20.17 -4.24
CA LEU A 262 -26.81 -20.06 -5.67
C LEU A 262 -26.81 -21.43 -6.37
N GLY A 263 -26.39 -22.51 -5.67
CA GLY A 263 -26.32 -23.86 -6.25
C GLY A 263 -25.34 -23.99 -7.40
N LEU A 264 -24.28 -23.17 -7.39
CA LEU A 264 -23.28 -23.11 -8.47
C LEU A 264 -22.10 -24.03 -8.14
N GLY A 265 -21.55 -24.67 -9.19
CA GLY A 265 -20.25 -25.35 -9.11
C GLY A 265 -19.07 -24.35 -9.13
N SER A 266 -17.85 -24.90 -9.13
CA SER A 266 -16.60 -24.12 -9.18
C SER A 266 -16.53 -23.16 -10.37
N GLY A 267 -17.06 -23.56 -11.53
CA GLY A 267 -17.17 -22.72 -12.71
C GLY A 267 -18.03 -21.46 -12.45
N GLY A 268 -19.17 -21.63 -11.76
CA GLY A 268 -20.03 -20.52 -11.37
C GLY A 268 -19.35 -19.58 -10.37
N TYR A 269 -18.65 -20.10 -9.36
CA TYR A 269 -17.84 -19.29 -8.46
C TYR A 269 -16.77 -18.48 -9.22
N GLY A 270 -16.05 -19.14 -10.13
CA GLY A 270 -15.07 -18.45 -10.97
C GLY A 270 -15.67 -17.32 -11.82
N LEU A 271 -16.89 -17.54 -12.36
CA LEU A 271 -17.61 -16.52 -13.12
C LEU A 271 -18.07 -15.32 -12.24
N LEU A 272 -18.49 -15.56 -11.01
CA LEU A 272 -18.84 -14.48 -10.06
C LEU A 272 -17.61 -13.61 -9.72
N LEU A 273 -16.47 -14.24 -9.47
CA LEU A 273 -15.20 -13.52 -9.30
C LEU A 273 -14.75 -12.81 -10.58
N GLY A 274 -14.96 -13.46 -11.73
CA GLY A 274 -14.72 -12.88 -13.05
C GLY A 274 -15.58 -11.64 -13.30
N ALA A 275 -16.85 -11.66 -12.88
CA ALA A 275 -17.75 -10.50 -12.95
C ALA A 275 -17.23 -9.31 -12.12
N LEU A 276 -16.79 -9.58 -10.88
CA LEU A 276 -16.16 -8.58 -10.02
C LEU A 276 -14.86 -8.04 -10.65
N GLY A 277 -14.05 -8.92 -11.26
CA GLY A 277 -12.84 -8.56 -12.01
C GLY A 277 -13.12 -7.70 -13.25
N ALA A 278 -14.15 -8.06 -14.03
CA ALA A 278 -14.60 -7.29 -15.19
C ALA A 278 -15.03 -5.88 -14.78
N GLY A 279 -15.76 -5.76 -13.67
CA GLY A 279 -16.09 -4.47 -13.07
C GLY A 279 -14.85 -3.65 -12.72
N ALA A 280 -13.83 -4.28 -12.16
CA ALA A 280 -12.56 -3.60 -11.85
C ALA A 280 -11.85 -3.08 -13.13
N ILE A 281 -11.89 -3.82 -14.24
CA ILE A 281 -11.37 -3.35 -15.53
C ILE A 281 -12.16 -2.14 -16.04
N VAL A 282 -13.47 -2.21 -16.03
CA VAL A 282 -14.35 -1.07 -16.40
C VAL A 282 -14.03 0.15 -15.52
N GLY A 283 -13.86 -0.08 -14.21
CA GLY A 283 -13.44 0.95 -13.27
C GLY A 283 -12.10 1.58 -13.63
N ALA A 284 -11.10 0.76 -14.01
CA ALA A 284 -9.77 1.25 -14.39
C ALA A 284 -9.80 2.18 -15.61
N VAL A 285 -10.65 1.87 -16.59
CA VAL A 285 -10.79 2.68 -17.81
C VAL A 285 -11.56 3.98 -17.54
N THR A 286 -12.52 3.96 -16.64
CA THR A 286 -13.47 5.07 -16.43
C THR A 286 -13.07 6.02 -15.30
N ILE A 287 -12.21 5.59 -14.36
CA ILE A 287 -11.88 6.37 -13.15
C ILE A 287 -11.33 7.76 -13.44
N GLY A 288 -10.56 7.94 -14.51
CA GLY A 288 -10.02 9.25 -14.88
C GLY A 288 -11.14 10.28 -15.08
N ARG A 289 -12.11 9.95 -15.96
CA ARG A 289 -13.26 10.81 -16.27
C ARG A 289 -14.17 11.06 -15.06
N VAL A 290 -14.36 10.03 -14.24
CA VAL A 290 -15.24 10.14 -13.06
C VAL A 290 -14.58 11.01 -11.97
N ARG A 291 -13.26 10.90 -11.78
CA ARG A 291 -12.51 11.71 -10.82
C ARG A 291 -12.50 13.19 -11.16
N GLU A 292 -12.55 13.56 -12.44
CA GLU A 292 -12.67 14.95 -12.87
C GLU A 292 -14.03 15.59 -12.50
N ARG A 293 -15.08 14.76 -12.40
CA ARG A 293 -16.45 15.21 -12.11
C ARG A 293 -16.84 15.11 -10.65
N LEU A 294 -16.29 14.14 -9.94
CA LEU A 294 -16.65 13.87 -8.55
C LEU A 294 -15.50 14.17 -7.61
N GLY A 295 -15.79 14.90 -6.53
CA GLY A 295 -14.84 15.10 -5.44
C GLY A 295 -14.45 13.78 -4.77
N ARG A 296 -13.26 13.71 -4.16
CA ARG A 296 -12.69 12.49 -3.56
C ARG A 296 -13.61 11.82 -2.54
N ASN A 297 -14.29 12.60 -1.70
CA ASN A 297 -15.19 12.06 -0.68
C ASN A 297 -16.45 11.46 -1.30
N VAL A 298 -17.02 12.12 -2.29
CA VAL A 298 -18.19 11.62 -3.03
C VAL A 298 -17.82 10.35 -3.79
N LEU A 299 -16.67 10.34 -4.47
CA LEU A 299 -16.19 9.17 -5.19
C LEU A 299 -15.99 7.98 -4.24
N LEU A 300 -15.38 8.19 -3.06
CA LEU A 300 -15.20 7.14 -2.06
C LEU A 300 -16.55 6.65 -1.50
N ALA A 301 -17.51 7.56 -1.26
CA ALA A 301 -18.85 7.20 -0.79
C ALA A 301 -19.59 6.32 -1.82
N VAL A 302 -19.65 6.78 -3.07
CA VAL A 302 -20.31 6.04 -4.17
C VAL A 302 -19.64 4.69 -4.39
N SER A 303 -18.32 4.63 -4.32
CA SER A 303 -17.56 3.38 -4.42
C SER A 303 -17.91 2.38 -3.31
N THR A 304 -17.99 2.89 -2.08
CA THR A 304 -18.32 2.06 -0.91
C THR A 304 -19.78 1.56 -0.99
N VAL A 305 -20.70 2.41 -1.40
CA VAL A 305 -22.12 2.03 -1.62
C VAL A 305 -22.25 1.00 -2.75
N ALA A 306 -21.52 1.18 -3.87
CA ALA A 306 -21.51 0.22 -4.97
C ALA A 306 -21.00 -1.17 -4.52
N PHE A 307 -19.96 -1.20 -3.67
CA PHE A 307 -19.45 -2.45 -3.13
C PHE A 307 -20.42 -3.06 -2.09
N ALA A 308 -21.05 -2.24 -1.26
CA ALA A 308 -22.09 -2.67 -0.32
C ALA A 308 -23.30 -3.28 -1.06
N ALA A 309 -23.70 -2.72 -2.21
CA ALA A 309 -24.76 -3.28 -3.03
C ALA A 309 -24.42 -4.70 -3.53
N GLY A 310 -23.16 -4.95 -3.96
CA GLY A 310 -22.71 -6.30 -4.33
C GLY A 310 -22.73 -7.28 -3.15
N THR A 311 -22.29 -6.82 -1.98
CA THR A 311 -22.34 -7.63 -0.75
C THR A 311 -23.79 -7.94 -0.34
N LEU A 312 -24.68 -6.96 -0.44
CA LEU A 312 -26.12 -7.12 -0.17
C LEU A 312 -26.77 -8.07 -1.20
N ALA A 313 -26.45 -7.93 -2.49
CA ALA A 313 -26.94 -8.82 -3.53
C ALA A 313 -26.54 -10.28 -3.26
N ALA A 314 -25.29 -10.53 -2.86
CA ALA A 314 -24.80 -11.84 -2.47
C ALA A 314 -25.53 -12.40 -1.22
N ALA A 315 -25.96 -11.52 -0.30
CA ALA A 315 -26.71 -11.89 0.90
C ALA A 315 -28.19 -12.23 0.62
N VAL A 316 -28.84 -11.53 -0.31
CA VAL A 316 -30.32 -11.58 -0.44
C VAL A 316 -30.75 -12.35 -1.68
N LEU A 317 -30.10 -12.15 -2.82
CA LEU A 317 -30.52 -12.75 -4.08
C LEU A 317 -30.16 -14.24 -4.14
N ARG A 318 -31.02 -15.02 -4.79
CA ARG A 318 -30.86 -16.47 -5.00
C ARG A 318 -30.64 -16.84 -6.47
N GLN A 319 -30.62 -15.85 -7.35
CA GLN A 319 -30.43 -16.05 -8.78
C GLN A 319 -29.02 -15.62 -9.18
N PRO A 320 -28.25 -16.47 -9.89
CA PRO A 320 -26.85 -16.20 -10.23
C PRO A 320 -26.66 -14.95 -11.09
N VAL A 321 -27.51 -14.76 -12.10
CA VAL A 321 -27.37 -13.67 -13.08
C VAL A 321 -27.50 -12.29 -12.45
N PRO A 322 -28.55 -11.97 -11.66
CA PRO A 322 -28.62 -10.70 -10.95
C PRO A 322 -27.44 -10.46 -10.01
N VAL A 323 -26.98 -11.50 -9.28
CA VAL A 323 -25.81 -11.39 -8.41
C VAL A 323 -24.57 -11.01 -9.24
N ALA A 324 -24.31 -11.71 -10.35
CA ALA A 324 -23.16 -11.42 -11.22
C ALA A 324 -23.20 -9.98 -11.76
N VAL A 325 -24.37 -9.49 -12.20
CA VAL A 325 -24.54 -8.11 -12.68
C VAL A 325 -24.20 -7.08 -11.61
N VAL A 326 -24.70 -7.28 -10.38
CA VAL A 326 -24.40 -6.36 -9.27
C VAL A 326 -22.92 -6.47 -8.83
N LEU A 327 -22.32 -7.66 -8.93
CA LEU A 327 -20.88 -7.84 -8.67
C LEU A 327 -19.98 -7.10 -9.67
N VAL A 328 -20.41 -6.90 -10.93
CA VAL A 328 -19.69 -6.00 -11.85
C VAL A 328 -19.68 -4.57 -11.29
N VAL A 329 -20.80 -4.07 -10.80
CA VAL A 329 -20.89 -2.74 -10.18
C VAL A 329 -20.01 -2.67 -8.91
N ALA A 330 -20.03 -3.72 -8.09
CA ALA A 330 -19.16 -3.83 -6.92
C ALA A 330 -17.67 -3.81 -7.31
N GLY A 331 -17.29 -4.46 -8.41
CA GLY A 331 -15.92 -4.43 -8.94
C GLY A 331 -15.45 -3.03 -9.35
N VAL A 332 -16.33 -2.24 -10.00
CA VAL A 332 -16.08 -0.81 -10.26
C VAL A 332 -15.84 -0.07 -8.95
N GLY A 333 -16.74 -0.26 -7.96
CA GLY A 333 -16.63 0.36 -6.63
C GLY A 333 -15.33 -0.01 -5.92
N TRP A 334 -14.95 -1.28 -5.94
CA TRP A 334 -13.68 -1.76 -5.38
C TRP A 334 -12.49 -1.01 -5.96
N LEU A 335 -12.38 -0.95 -7.27
CA LEU A 335 -11.24 -0.28 -7.91
C LEU A 335 -11.24 1.22 -7.62
N TYR A 336 -12.38 1.88 -7.65
CA TYR A 336 -12.49 3.30 -7.37
C TYR A 336 -12.07 3.63 -5.94
N ALA A 337 -12.51 2.84 -4.94
CA ALA A 337 -12.13 3.01 -3.55
C ALA A 337 -10.61 2.85 -3.38
N LEU A 338 -10.04 1.74 -3.89
CA LEU A 338 -8.59 1.48 -3.83
C LEU A 338 -7.78 2.60 -4.48
N SER A 339 -8.13 2.96 -5.71
CA SER A 339 -7.42 3.99 -6.46
C SER A 339 -7.52 5.35 -5.79
N THR A 340 -8.67 5.70 -5.21
CA THR A 340 -8.87 6.98 -4.51
C THR A 340 -8.02 7.03 -3.24
N LEU A 341 -8.05 5.99 -2.42
CA LEU A 341 -7.28 5.91 -1.17
C LEU A 341 -5.77 5.89 -1.44
N ASN A 342 -5.32 5.06 -2.38
CA ASN A 342 -3.90 4.95 -2.75
C ASN A 342 -3.36 6.26 -3.33
N THR A 343 -4.05 6.87 -4.30
CA THR A 343 -3.63 8.14 -4.90
C THR A 343 -3.61 9.27 -3.86
N THR A 344 -4.63 9.35 -2.99
CA THR A 344 -4.69 10.36 -1.93
C THR A 344 -3.51 10.20 -0.97
N LEU A 345 -3.16 8.97 -0.63
CA LEU A 345 -1.99 8.68 0.22
C LEU A 345 -0.69 9.07 -0.47
N GLN A 346 -0.47 8.67 -1.73
CA GLN A 346 0.76 8.98 -2.47
C GLN A 346 0.99 10.49 -2.59
N LEU A 347 -0.07 11.26 -2.83
CA LEU A 347 -0.02 12.72 -2.90
C LEU A 347 0.19 13.37 -1.53
N ALA A 348 -0.20 12.70 -0.44
CA ALA A 348 0.00 13.19 0.93
C ALA A 348 1.43 12.98 1.45
N LEU A 349 2.18 12.04 0.86
CA LEU A 349 3.50 11.63 1.33
C LEU A 349 4.63 12.32 0.56
N PRO A 350 5.56 13.03 1.24
CA PRO A 350 6.80 13.50 0.63
C PRO A 350 7.66 12.34 0.12
N GLY A 351 8.56 12.64 -0.84
CA GLY A 351 9.40 11.64 -1.49
C GLY A 351 10.20 10.76 -0.53
N TRP A 352 10.80 11.38 0.50
CA TRP A 352 11.68 10.70 1.47
C TRP A 352 10.97 9.65 2.35
N VAL A 353 9.64 9.76 2.56
CA VAL A 353 8.86 8.84 3.42
C VAL A 353 7.83 8.02 2.62
N ARG A 354 7.72 8.26 1.31
CA ARG A 354 6.66 7.67 0.47
C ARG A 354 6.65 6.15 0.51
N ALA A 355 7.80 5.50 0.34
CA ALA A 355 7.90 4.04 0.37
C ALA A 355 7.43 3.46 1.72
N ARG A 356 7.83 4.09 2.82
CA ARG A 356 7.48 3.67 4.20
C ARG A 356 5.99 3.89 4.49
N GLY A 357 5.43 5.02 4.07
CA GLY A 357 4.00 5.31 4.22
C GLY A 357 3.13 4.35 3.40
N LEU A 358 3.57 3.98 2.19
CA LEU A 358 2.91 2.98 1.37
C LEU A 358 3.00 1.58 1.99
N ALA A 359 4.12 1.22 2.61
CA ALA A 359 4.25 -0.05 3.34
C ALA A 359 3.25 -0.14 4.49
N VAL A 360 3.10 0.93 5.29
CA VAL A 360 2.09 0.99 6.36
C VAL A 360 0.67 0.88 5.79
N TYR A 361 0.40 1.52 4.65
CA TYR A 361 -0.89 1.38 3.95
C TYR A 361 -1.17 -0.07 3.53
N LEU A 362 -0.18 -0.74 2.93
CA LEU A 362 -0.31 -2.14 2.55
C LEU A 362 -0.54 -3.06 3.76
N MET A 363 0.12 -2.78 4.89
CA MET A 363 -0.12 -3.51 6.14
C MET A 363 -1.56 -3.33 6.63
N VAL A 364 -2.08 -2.10 6.63
CA VAL A 364 -3.47 -1.81 7.02
C VAL A 364 -4.45 -2.46 6.05
N PHE A 365 -4.17 -2.40 4.75
CA PHE A 365 -5.05 -2.91 3.72
C PHE A 365 -5.05 -4.45 3.68
N MET A 366 -3.88 -5.08 3.49
CA MET A 366 -3.77 -6.55 3.40
C MET A 366 -4.01 -7.23 4.76
N GLY A 367 -3.47 -6.65 5.84
CA GLY A 367 -3.72 -7.13 7.19
C GLY A 367 -5.18 -6.98 7.60
N GLY A 368 -5.78 -5.82 7.30
CA GLY A 368 -7.21 -5.58 7.54
C GLY A 368 -8.11 -6.52 6.73
N GLN A 369 -7.74 -6.80 5.47
CA GLN A 369 -8.45 -7.76 4.65
C GLN A 369 -8.30 -9.19 5.19
N GLY A 370 -7.08 -9.62 5.55
CA GLY A 370 -6.82 -10.98 6.05
C GLY A 370 -7.48 -11.23 7.41
N ILE A 371 -7.30 -10.32 8.37
CA ILE A 371 -7.94 -10.42 9.70
C ILE A 371 -9.46 -10.31 9.55
N GLY A 372 -9.93 -9.33 8.77
CA GLY A 372 -11.35 -9.13 8.54
C GLY A 372 -12.00 -10.37 7.93
N THR A 373 -11.41 -10.96 6.89
CA THR A 373 -11.94 -12.17 6.27
C THR A 373 -12.10 -13.30 7.27
N LEU A 374 -11.08 -13.54 8.13
CA LEU A 374 -11.16 -14.59 9.15
C LEU A 374 -12.27 -14.33 10.18
N LEU A 375 -12.38 -13.10 10.67
CA LEU A 375 -13.45 -12.72 11.60
C LEU A 375 -14.85 -12.91 10.98
N TRP A 376 -15.01 -12.58 9.70
CA TRP A 376 -16.26 -12.79 8.98
C TRP A 376 -16.58 -14.27 8.75
N GLY A 377 -15.57 -15.10 8.51
CA GLY A 377 -15.75 -16.55 8.41
C GLY A 377 -16.26 -17.14 9.71
N LEU A 378 -15.60 -16.80 10.84
CA LEU A 378 -16.01 -17.23 12.19
C LEU A 378 -17.45 -16.74 12.53
N LEU A 379 -17.76 -15.50 12.18
CA LEU A 379 -19.12 -14.97 12.41
C LEU A 379 -20.15 -15.71 11.57
N ALA A 380 -19.82 -16.05 10.32
CA ALA A 380 -20.74 -16.75 9.42
C ALA A 380 -21.04 -18.19 9.85
N ASP A 381 -20.13 -18.86 10.53
CA ASP A 381 -20.40 -20.16 11.16
C ASP A 381 -21.37 -20.04 12.34
N GLY A 382 -21.35 -18.90 13.07
CA GLY A 382 -22.21 -18.66 14.21
C GLY A 382 -23.62 -18.19 13.85
N ILE A 383 -23.75 -17.21 12.96
CA ILE A 383 -25.03 -16.55 12.66
C ILE A 383 -25.56 -16.81 11.24
N GLY A 384 -24.79 -17.48 10.40
CA GLY A 384 -25.11 -17.73 9.00
C GLY A 384 -24.42 -16.77 8.02
N THR A 385 -24.20 -17.28 6.79
CA THR A 385 -23.49 -16.53 5.74
C THR A 385 -24.27 -15.29 5.27
N ALA A 386 -25.60 -15.41 5.15
CA ALA A 386 -26.41 -14.28 4.68
C ALA A 386 -26.44 -13.15 5.69
N GLU A 387 -26.67 -13.47 6.95
CA GLU A 387 -26.72 -12.54 8.07
C GLU A 387 -25.39 -11.81 8.24
N THR A 388 -24.29 -12.54 8.13
CA THR A 388 -22.94 -11.98 8.16
C THR A 388 -22.71 -10.99 7.02
N LEU A 389 -23.13 -11.31 5.81
CA LEU A 389 -23.01 -10.39 4.67
C LEU A 389 -23.92 -9.17 4.82
N LEU A 390 -25.12 -9.31 5.45
CA LEU A 390 -25.97 -8.17 5.77
C LEU A 390 -25.32 -7.23 6.78
N VAL A 391 -24.70 -7.78 7.84
CA VAL A 391 -23.92 -6.98 8.80
C VAL A 391 -22.76 -6.25 8.11
N SER A 392 -22.02 -6.96 7.27
CA SER A 392 -20.92 -6.37 6.48
C SER A 392 -21.41 -5.24 5.57
N ALA A 393 -22.50 -5.45 4.84
CA ALA A 393 -23.10 -4.41 3.98
C ALA A 393 -23.56 -3.20 4.79
N GLY A 394 -24.16 -3.42 5.96
CA GLY A 394 -24.53 -2.35 6.90
C GLY A 394 -23.32 -1.53 7.37
N LEU A 395 -22.22 -2.19 7.71
CA LEU A 395 -20.98 -1.50 8.09
C LEU A 395 -20.36 -0.73 6.92
N LEU A 396 -20.44 -1.23 5.69
CA LEU A 396 -20.00 -0.49 4.49
C LEU A 396 -20.86 0.76 4.30
N LEU A 397 -22.18 0.67 4.44
CA LEU A 397 -23.06 1.83 4.34
C LEU A 397 -22.80 2.83 5.46
N ALA A 398 -22.59 2.36 6.69
CA ALA A 398 -22.19 3.21 7.83
C ALA A 398 -20.83 3.88 7.57
N SER A 399 -19.86 3.16 6.98
CA SER A 399 -18.59 3.71 6.55
C SER A 399 -18.76 4.80 5.49
N ALA A 400 -19.64 4.60 4.50
CA ALA A 400 -19.95 5.62 3.50
C ALA A 400 -20.63 6.85 4.14
N ALA A 401 -21.63 6.64 4.99
CA ALA A 401 -22.32 7.72 5.69
C ALA A 401 -21.35 8.52 6.60
N SER A 402 -20.42 7.85 7.27
CA SER A 402 -19.45 8.50 8.15
C SER A 402 -18.50 9.48 7.42
N LEU A 403 -18.47 9.50 6.07
CA LEU A 403 -17.72 10.50 5.30
C LEU A 403 -18.25 11.93 5.49
N THR A 404 -19.49 12.10 5.94
CA THR A 404 -20.04 13.42 6.30
C THR A 404 -19.36 14.02 7.52
N TRP A 405 -18.97 13.20 8.50
CA TRP A 405 -18.32 13.65 9.74
C TRP A 405 -16.81 13.44 9.76
N LEU A 406 -16.36 12.44 9.03
CA LEU A 406 -14.96 12.04 8.94
C LEU A 406 -14.45 12.10 7.49
N PRO A 407 -14.53 13.22 6.76
CA PRO A 407 -14.11 13.28 5.36
C PRO A 407 -12.60 13.07 5.21
N LEU A 408 -12.15 12.65 4.03
CA LEU A 408 -10.76 12.85 3.63
C LEU A 408 -10.50 14.36 3.62
N ARG A 409 -9.40 14.78 4.25
CA ARG A 409 -9.09 16.22 4.35
C ARG A 409 -8.86 16.79 2.95
N GLU A 410 -9.51 17.88 2.60
CA GLU A 410 -9.47 18.50 1.26
C GLU A 410 -8.05 18.87 0.85
N ARG A 411 -7.25 19.40 1.77
CA ARG A 411 -5.85 19.76 1.54
C ARG A 411 -4.90 18.57 1.42
N THR A 412 -5.36 17.32 1.67
CA THR A 412 -4.51 16.14 1.51
C THR A 412 -4.20 15.95 0.03
N GLY A 413 -2.93 16.11 -0.35
CA GLY A 413 -2.44 16.00 -1.74
C GLY A 413 -2.46 17.30 -2.55
N THR A 414 -2.86 18.45 -1.96
CA THR A 414 -2.73 19.79 -2.57
C THR A 414 -1.62 20.61 -1.93
N LEU A 415 -1.06 20.15 -0.81
CA LEU A 415 0.02 20.81 -0.11
C LEU A 415 1.34 20.66 -0.87
N ASP A 416 2.15 21.70 -0.89
CA ASP A 416 3.50 21.63 -1.47
C ASP A 416 4.36 20.62 -0.71
N ARG A 417 4.70 19.52 -1.37
CA ARG A 417 5.53 18.41 -0.86
C ARG A 417 6.94 18.40 -1.44
N THR A 418 7.31 19.45 -2.18
CA THR A 418 8.67 19.65 -2.65
C THR A 418 9.61 19.80 -1.45
N ILE A 419 10.70 19.07 -1.45
CA ILE A 419 11.71 19.18 -0.38
C ILE A 419 12.42 20.52 -0.56
N VAL A 420 12.53 21.26 0.54
CA VAL A 420 13.21 22.55 0.60
C VAL A 420 14.19 22.56 1.76
N ALA A 421 15.29 23.27 1.60
CA ALA A 421 16.26 23.57 2.67
C ALA A 421 16.22 25.07 2.95
N PRO A 422 15.25 25.55 3.75
CA PRO A 422 15.02 26.97 3.93
C PRO A 422 16.09 27.67 4.78
N TRP A 423 16.93 26.92 5.47
CA TRP A 423 17.99 27.45 6.32
C TRP A 423 19.33 26.87 5.96
N PRO A 424 20.44 27.64 6.14
CA PRO A 424 21.79 27.12 5.99
C PRO A 424 22.06 26.02 7.04
N GLU A 425 23.06 25.19 6.76
CA GLU A 425 23.55 24.25 7.76
C GLU A 425 24.06 24.99 9.00
N PRO A 426 23.81 24.45 10.21
CA PRO A 426 24.27 25.06 11.45
C PRO A 426 25.80 25.14 11.48
N ALA A 427 26.34 26.33 11.77
CA ALA A 427 27.77 26.52 12.01
C ALA A 427 28.13 25.96 13.40
N LEU A 428 29.05 25.00 13.43
CA LEU A 428 29.49 24.36 14.68
C LEU A 428 30.85 24.88 15.11
N ALA A 429 30.98 25.19 16.39
CA ALA A 429 32.27 25.49 17.02
C ALA A 429 32.95 24.22 17.60
N LEU A 430 32.19 23.13 17.77
CA LEU A 430 32.66 21.85 18.32
C LEU A 430 32.55 20.75 17.24
N PRO A 431 33.47 19.79 17.18
CA PRO A 431 33.30 18.60 16.37
C PRO A 431 32.15 17.76 16.96
N VAL A 432 31.13 17.47 16.14
CA VAL A 432 29.95 16.65 16.50
C VAL A 432 29.91 15.44 15.59
N ASP A 433 29.84 14.24 16.19
CA ASP A 433 29.71 13.01 15.41
C ASP A 433 28.25 12.90 14.84
N PRO A 434 28.04 12.39 13.64
CA PRO A 434 26.71 12.16 13.10
C PRO A 434 25.77 11.36 13.98
N ASP A 435 26.28 10.44 14.78
CA ASP A 435 25.51 9.59 15.68
C ASP A 435 25.32 10.21 17.09
N ASP A 436 25.97 11.38 17.39
CA ASP A 436 25.81 12.06 18.67
C ASP A 436 24.35 12.51 18.87
N GLY A 437 23.81 12.23 20.05
CA GLY A 437 22.44 12.58 20.43
C GLY A 437 22.06 12.06 21.82
N PRO A 438 20.87 12.47 22.29
CA PRO A 438 19.88 13.33 21.62
C PRO A 438 20.35 14.79 21.47
N VAL A 439 19.98 15.42 20.36
CA VAL A 439 20.26 16.84 20.11
C VAL A 439 19.06 17.68 20.55
N LEU A 440 19.29 18.65 21.44
CA LEU A 440 18.28 19.60 21.84
C LEU A 440 18.46 20.90 21.04
N VAL A 441 17.38 21.35 20.40
CA VAL A 441 17.35 22.59 19.64
C VAL A 441 16.45 23.57 20.35
N GLU A 442 16.99 24.75 20.65
CA GLU A 442 16.26 25.88 21.23
C GLU A 442 16.14 26.98 20.18
N VAL A 443 14.93 27.52 20.02
CA VAL A 443 14.68 28.68 19.15
C VAL A 443 13.93 29.73 19.96
N ALA A 444 14.57 30.87 20.24
CA ALA A 444 13.99 31.94 20.97
C ALA A 444 13.40 32.98 20.02
N TYR A 445 12.18 33.40 20.31
CA TYR A 445 11.40 34.40 19.58
C TYR A 445 11.02 35.57 20.48
N GLU A 446 11.07 36.76 19.96
CA GLU A 446 10.49 37.96 20.61
C GLU A 446 9.13 38.25 19.99
N VAL A 447 8.07 38.11 20.77
CA VAL A 447 6.69 38.21 20.30
C VAL A 447 5.96 39.36 20.99
N PRO A 448 5.46 40.35 20.24
CA PRO A 448 4.62 41.41 20.80
C PRO A 448 3.35 40.87 21.45
N GLU A 449 2.89 41.53 22.53
CA GLU A 449 1.72 41.06 23.29
C GLU A 449 0.45 40.93 22.43
N ASP A 450 0.24 41.85 21.49
CA ASP A 450 -0.90 41.85 20.57
C ASP A 450 -0.90 40.66 19.56
N ARG A 451 0.26 40.01 19.37
CA ARG A 451 0.43 38.85 18.45
C ARG A 451 0.51 37.52 19.16
N THR A 452 0.56 37.49 20.49
CA THR A 452 0.81 36.28 21.30
C THR A 452 -0.15 35.13 20.97
N GLU A 453 -1.45 35.36 20.92
CA GLU A 453 -2.43 34.31 20.64
C GLU A 453 -2.29 33.74 19.21
N ARG A 454 -2.01 34.60 18.23
CA ARG A 454 -1.76 34.20 16.85
C ARG A 454 -0.46 33.39 16.72
N PHE A 455 0.58 33.81 17.45
CA PHE A 455 1.86 33.10 17.52
C PHE A 455 1.68 31.71 18.13
N ARG A 456 0.97 31.59 19.26
CA ARG A 456 0.67 30.30 19.88
C ARG A 456 -0.07 29.34 18.93
N ALA A 457 -1.05 29.85 18.19
CA ALA A 457 -1.79 29.09 17.20
C ALA A 457 -0.87 28.63 16.04
N ALA A 458 -0.02 29.51 15.52
CA ALA A 458 0.96 29.17 14.48
C ALA A 458 1.99 28.14 14.97
N MET A 459 2.48 28.29 16.21
CA MET A 459 3.43 27.34 16.83
C MET A 459 2.80 25.97 17.10
N ALA A 460 1.50 25.88 17.36
CA ALA A 460 0.80 24.61 17.48
C ALA A 460 0.79 23.82 16.13
N GLU A 461 0.69 24.51 15.00
CA GLU A 461 0.83 23.90 13.68
C GLU A 461 2.30 23.55 13.38
N ALA A 462 3.24 24.43 13.73
CA ALA A 462 4.68 24.19 13.61
C ALA A 462 5.11 22.94 14.42
N ALA A 463 4.56 22.74 15.63
CA ALA A 463 4.79 21.55 16.45
C ALA A 463 4.49 20.23 15.71
N VAL A 464 3.39 20.21 14.94
CA VAL A 464 3.03 19.04 14.13
C VAL A 464 4.07 18.80 13.04
N SER A 465 4.58 19.87 12.40
CA SER A 465 5.64 19.79 11.41
C SER A 465 6.95 19.28 12.03
N ARG A 466 7.40 19.83 13.16
CA ARG A 466 8.60 19.40 13.88
C ARG A 466 8.55 17.91 14.24
N ARG A 467 7.44 17.46 14.84
CA ARG A 467 7.25 16.05 15.20
C ARG A 467 7.21 15.13 13.98
N ARG A 468 6.61 15.57 12.89
CA ARG A 468 6.53 14.82 11.63
C ARG A 468 7.89 14.65 10.97
N THR A 469 8.74 15.66 11.01
CA THR A 469 10.03 15.70 10.30
C THR A 469 11.21 15.16 11.10
N GLY A 470 11.10 15.01 12.44
CA GLY A 470 12.22 14.44 13.23
C GLY A 470 12.14 14.61 14.73
N ALA A 471 11.41 15.60 15.26
CA ALA A 471 11.38 15.85 16.68
C ALA A 471 10.75 14.69 17.48
N LEU A 472 11.45 14.23 18.52
CA LEU A 472 11.00 13.25 19.51
C LEU A 472 10.07 13.89 20.52
N ARG A 473 10.48 15.05 21.02
CA ARG A 473 9.75 15.91 21.95
C ARG A 473 9.70 17.31 21.40
N TRP A 474 8.65 18.04 21.70
CA TRP A 474 8.48 19.44 21.34
C TRP A 474 7.65 20.16 22.39
N ASN A 475 8.13 21.32 22.82
CA ASN A 475 7.45 22.19 23.78
C ASN A 475 7.66 23.65 23.37
N LEU A 476 6.73 24.51 23.80
CA LEU A 476 6.82 25.95 23.70
C LEU A 476 6.73 26.52 25.12
N TYR A 477 7.70 27.33 25.49
CA TYR A 477 7.77 27.98 26.80
C TYR A 477 7.72 29.50 26.62
N GLN A 478 7.15 30.17 27.60
CA GLN A 478 7.26 31.62 27.74
C GLN A 478 8.25 31.90 28.88
N ASP A 479 9.14 32.86 28.69
CA ASP A 479 10.10 33.23 29.71
C ASP A 479 9.35 33.94 30.88
N ALA A 480 9.58 33.48 32.10
CA ALA A 480 8.92 34.05 33.29
C ALA A 480 9.44 35.46 33.66
N ALA A 481 10.65 35.78 33.20
CA ALA A 481 11.26 37.10 33.43
C ALA A 481 10.95 38.11 32.32
N ASP A 482 10.66 37.62 31.10
CA ASP A 482 10.31 38.46 29.96
C ASP A 482 9.10 37.87 29.22
N PRO A 483 7.89 38.44 29.42
CA PRO A 483 6.66 37.94 28.79
C PRO A 483 6.66 37.98 27.24
N ARG A 484 7.52 38.80 26.63
CA ARG A 484 7.66 38.84 25.17
C ARG A 484 8.54 37.72 24.60
N ARG A 485 9.36 37.09 25.46
CA ARG A 485 10.29 36.04 25.05
C ARG A 485 9.63 34.66 25.08
N TRP A 486 9.58 34.00 23.92
CA TRP A 486 9.05 32.65 23.74
C TRP A 486 10.16 31.72 23.24
N VAL A 487 10.26 30.53 23.83
CA VAL A 487 11.31 29.56 23.50
C VAL A 487 10.67 28.27 23.02
N GLU A 488 10.88 27.93 21.73
CA GLU A 488 10.59 26.62 21.18
C GLU A 488 11.74 25.69 21.56
N VAL A 489 11.45 24.55 22.16
CA VAL A 489 12.44 23.52 22.51
C VAL A 489 12.01 22.21 21.90
N PHE A 490 12.89 21.60 21.11
CA PHE A 490 12.62 20.27 20.55
C PHE A 490 13.88 19.39 20.55
N GLU A 491 13.65 18.09 20.71
CA GLU A 491 14.70 17.06 20.81
C GLU A 491 14.68 16.21 19.55
N VAL A 492 15.85 15.92 18.98
CA VAL A 492 16.05 15.04 17.80
C VAL A 492 17.01 13.92 18.19
N ALA A 493 16.82 12.73 17.62
CA ALA A 493 17.51 11.51 18.04
C ALA A 493 19.04 11.56 17.88
N SER A 494 19.55 12.25 16.85
CA SER A 494 20.98 12.41 16.59
C SER A 494 21.25 13.63 15.72
N TRP A 495 22.52 14.02 15.63
CA TRP A 495 22.96 15.11 14.77
C TRP A 495 22.63 14.84 13.29
N SER A 496 22.84 13.62 12.81
CA SER A 496 22.48 13.24 11.44
C SER A 496 20.96 13.35 11.17
N GLU A 497 20.11 13.05 12.16
CA GLU A 497 18.66 13.24 12.05
C GLU A 497 18.30 14.74 12.00
N HIS A 498 19.01 15.58 12.75
CA HIS A 498 18.84 17.02 12.71
C HIS A 498 19.21 17.60 11.33
N LEU A 499 20.37 17.22 10.78
CA LEU A 499 20.77 17.63 9.43
C LEU A 499 19.77 17.17 8.36
N ARG A 500 19.25 15.94 8.46
CA ARG A 500 18.20 15.46 7.54
C ARG A 500 16.90 16.26 7.69
N GLN A 501 16.57 16.71 8.90
CA GLN A 501 15.40 17.58 9.10
C GLN A 501 15.59 18.91 8.34
N HIS A 502 16.80 19.51 8.38
CA HIS A 502 17.11 20.73 7.68
C HIS A 502 17.14 20.60 6.15
N GLY A 503 17.83 19.59 5.63
CA GLY A 503 18.17 19.53 4.20
C GLY A 503 17.30 18.57 3.37
N ALA A 504 16.61 17.59 3.99
CA ALA A 504 16.01 16.49 3.24
C ALA A 504 14.55 16.16 3.63
N ARG A 505 13.99 16.74 4.71
CA ARG A 505 12.66 16.35 5.20
C ARG A 505 11.64 17.46 5.25
N LEU A 506 12.05 18.72 5.29
CA LEU A 506 11.14 19.86 5.24
C LEU A 506 10.55 19.98 3.84
N THR A 507 9.26 20.16 3.78
CA THR A 507 8.54 20.45 2.53
C THR A 507 8.21 21.93 2.43
N GLY A 508 7.87 22.44 1.24
CA GLY A 508 7.43 23.81 1.06
C GLY A 508 6.29 24.19 2.01
N TYR A 509 5.37 23.25 2.24
CA TYR A 509 4.31 23.46 3.25
C TYR A 509 4.86 23.56 4.68
N ASP A 510 5.85 22.72 5.06
CA ASP A 510 6.46 22.82 6.39
C ASP A 510 7.21 24.13 6.57
N ALA A 511 7.94 24.56 5.54
CA ALA A 511 8.63 25.85 5.54
C ALA A 511 7.63 27.02 5.72
N GLN A 512 6.51 26.99 4.98
CA GLN A 512 5.47 28.01 5.10
C GLN A 512 4.90 28.11 6.52
N LEU A 513 4.64 26.97 7.19
CA LEU A 513 4.17 26.98 8.59
C LEU A 513 5.17 27.64 9.53
N LEU A 514 6.46 27.32 9.38
CA LEU A 514 7.52 27.87 10.21
C LEU A 514 7.75 29.37 9.92
N THR A 515 7.69 29.78 8.65
CA THR A 515 7.75 31.20 8.27
C THR A 515 6.58 31.99 8.84
N THR A 516 5.35 31.45 8.77
CA THR A 516 4.17 32.10 9.36
C THR A 516 4.34 32.36 10.86
N ALA A 517 4.93 31.43 11.61
CA ALA A 517 5.22 31.64 13.03
C ALA A 517 6.32 32.70 13.24
N ARG A 518 7.38 32.66 12.42
CA ARG A 518 8.49 33.61 12.47
C ARG A 518 8.04 35.05 12.17
N ASP A 519 7.16 35.25 11.18
CA ASP A 519 6.66 36.56 10.76
C ASP A 519 5.81 37.25 11.86
N LEU A 520 5.38 36.51 12.89
CA LEU A 520 4.67 37.05 14.07
C LEU A 520 5.62 37.53 15.17
N ALA A 521 6.90 37.12 15.11
CA ALA A 521 7.95 37.57 16.01
C ALA A 521 8.65 38.82 15.47
N GLU A 522 9.38 39.54 16.33
CA GLU A 522 10.25 40.65 16.00
C GLU A 522 11.71 40.17 15.88
N GLY A 523 12.40 40.62 14.86
CA GLY A 523 13.81 40.25 14.62
C GLY A 523 14.00 38.83 14.13
N GLU A 524 15.28 38.42 14.07
CA GLU A 524 15.65 37.06 13.71
C GLU A 524 15.64 36.18 14.96
N PRO A 525 15.03 34.97 14.92
CA PRO A 525 15.05 34.04 16.06
C PRO A 525 16.48 33.62 16.40
N GLU A 526 16.80 33.60 17.69
CA GLU A 526 18.06 33.03 18.18
C GLU A 526 17.97 31.51 18.24
N VAL A 527 18.87 30.82 17.51
CA VAL A 527 18.88 29.33 17.44
C VAL A 527 20.10 28.79 18.16
N ARG A 528 19.89 27.84 19.07
CA ARG A 528 20.96 27.14 19.79
C ARG A 528 20.82 25.64 19.59
N HIS A 529 21.95 24.97 19.36
CA HIS A 529 22.06 23.52 19.25
C HIS A 529 22.85 23.00 20.43
N LEU A 530 22.22 22.17 21.26
CA LEU A 530 22.85 21.56 22.43
C LEU A 530 23.03 20.08 22.16
N VAL A 531 24.27 19.61 22.27
CA VAL A 531 24.65 18.21 22.11
C VAL A 531 25.16 17.65 23.43
N PRO A 532 25.04 16.36 23.71
CA PRO A 532 25.60 15.74 24.90
C PRO A 532 27.11 15.97 24.96
N PRO A 533 27.71 16.04 26.17
CA PRO A 533 29.16 16.10 26.31
C PRO A 533 29.83 14.89 25.65
N ALA A 534 30.98 15.11 25.01
CA ALA A 534 31.72 14.06 24.34
C ALA A 534 32.09 12.93 25.34
N GLY A 535 31.71 11.68 25.01
CA GLY A 535 32.03 10.50 25.80
C GLY A 535 30.91 9.98 26.72
N GLU A 536 29.75 10.65 26.80
CA GLU A 536 28.57 10.05 27.45
C GLU A 536 27.79 9.18 26.45
N PRO A 537 27.52 7.89 26.79
CA PRO A 537 26.68 7.06 25.92
C PRO A 537 25.26 7.64 25.85
N ALA A 538 24.67 7.64 24.66
CA ALA A 538 23.27 8.02 24.46
C ALA A 538 22.38 7.24 25.43
N ARG A 539 21.70 7.92 26.34
CA ARG A 539 20.70 7.28 27.23
C ARG A 539 19.48 6.90 26.37
N PRO A 540 18.94 5.66 26.55
CA PRO A 540 17.88 5.11 25.72
C PRO A 540 16.54 5.88 25.80
#